data_060e8cbe671b6a538830a2f9bcca25eb
#
_entry.id   060e8cbe671b6a538830a2f9bcca25eb
#
_cell.length_a   1.000
_cell.length_b   1.000
_cell.length_c   1.000
_cell.angle_alpha   90.00
_cell.angle_beta   90.00
_cell.angle_gamma   90.00
#
_symmetry.space_group_name_H-M   'P 1'
#
loop_
_entity.id
_entity.type
_entity.pdbx_description
1 polymer ?
#
loop_
_entity_poly.entity_id
_entity_poly.type
_entity_poly.pdbx_seq_one_letter_code
_entity_poly.pdbx_strand_id
1 'polypeptide(L)'
;MNETMQTILHRRAIRRFDARQIDEDIFQQILQAGLYAPSVGGKQGVIFAVCQDKEVNERLGKIKRANSNPHMATATNYVSREQPSIADDPKLTNAFYDAPTVITMFAPKKF
;
A
#
# COMPACT_ATOMS: atom_id res chain seq x y z
N MET A 1 11.15 -8.91 -29.55
CA MET A 1 11.24 -8.47 -28.13
C MET A 1 10.71 -9.59 -27.26
N ASN A 2 11.44 -9.94 -26.19
CA ASN A 2 11.01 -11.03 -25.33
C ASN A 2 9.84 -10.60 -24.41
N GLU A 3 9.21 -11.60 -23.81
CA GLU A 3 8.04 -11.39 -22.96
C GLU A 3 8.33 -10.49 -21.75
N THR A 4 9.51 -10.65 -21.14
CA THR A 4 9.92 -9.83 -20.00
C THR A 4 9.97 -8.35 -20.37
N MET A 5 10.59 -8.02 -21.50
CA MET A 5 10.66 -6.64 -21.98
C MET A 5 9.28 -6.08 -22.32
N GLN A 6 8.43 -6.90 -22.94
CA GLN A 6 7.06 -6.50 -23.23
C GLN A 6 6.28 -6.15 -21.95
N THR A 7 6.43 -6.97 -20.91
CA THR A 7 5.79 -6.73 -19.62
C THR A 7 6.24 -5.42 -18.99
N ILE A 8 7.55 -5.16 -19.00
CA ILE A 8 8.12 -3.94 -18.46
C ILE A 8 7.60 -2.71 -19.22
N LEU A 9 7.62 -2.77 -20.55
CA LEU A 9 7.26 -1.63 -21.38
C LEU A 9 5.76 -1.34 -21.42
N HIS A 10 4.92 -2.35 -21.20
CA HIS A 10 3.47 -2.20 -21.22
C HIS A 10 2.86 -1.94 -19.83
N ARG A 11 3.69 -1.90 -18.78
CA ARG A 11 3.21 -1.60 -17.44
C ARG A 11 2.56 -0.21 -17.41
N ARG A 12 1.46 -0.12 -16.69
CA ARG A 12 0.77 1.15 -16.45
C ARG A 12 0.45 1.29 -14.97
N ALA A 13 0.38 2.51 -14.50
CA ALA A 13 -0.17 2.79 -13.18
C ALA A 13 -1.68 2.58 -13.22
N ILE A 14 -2.19 1.73 -12.33
CA ILE A 14 -3.61 1.42 -12.25
C ILE A 14 -4.15 2.05 -10.97
N ARG A 15 -5.23 2.82 -11.11
CA ARG A 15 -5.87 3.53 -10.00
C ARG A 15 -7.35 3.18 -9.84
N ARG A 16 -7.82 2.17 -10.55
CA ARG A 16 -9.17 1.62 -10.39
C ARG A 16 -9.03 0.13 -10.22
N PHE A 17 -9.53 -0.37 -9.11
CA PHE A 17 -9.41 -1.77 -8.74
C PHE A 17 -10.77 -2.42 -8.65
N ASP A 18 -10.83 -3.67 -9.03
CA ASP A 18 -11.98 -4.52 -8.82
C ASP A 18 -12.16 -4.75 -7.31
N ALA A 19 -13.40 -4.86 -6.84
CA ALA A 19 -13.66 -5.16 -5.43
C ALA A 19 -13.34 -6.60 -5.05
N ARG A 20 -13.15 -7.46 -6.05
CA ARG A 20 -12.86 -8.88 -5.85
C ARG A 20 -11.44 -9.06 -5.33
N GLN A 21 -11.28 -9.94 -4.35
CA GLN A 21 -9.94 -10.30 -3.87
C GLN A 21 -9.19 -11.12 -4.91
N ILE A 22 -7.87 -10.96 -4.91
CA ILE A 22 -6.97 -11.71 -5.79
C ILE A 22 -6.98 -13.19 -5.40
N ASP A 23 -6.89 -14.07 -6.41
CA ASP A 23 -6.77 -15.51 -6.16
C ASP A 23 -5.51 -15.79 -5.37
N GLU A 24 -5.61 -16.73 -4.42
CA GLU A 24 -4.51 -17.05 -3.51
C GLU A 24 -3.23 -17.47 -4.24
N ASP A 25 -3.36 -18.27 -5.28
CA ASP A 25 -2.21 -18.75 -6.06
C ASP A 25 -1.45 -17.59 -6.72
N ILE A 26 -2.19 -16.64 -7.28
CA ILE A 26 -1.61 -15.46 -7.92
C ILE A 26 -0.97 -14.57 -6.86
N PHE A 27 -1.65 -14.41 -5.73
CA PHE A 27 -1.15 -13.62 -4.62
C PHE A 27 0.19 -14.15 -4.09
N GLN A 28 0.30 -15.47 -3.93
CA GLN A 28 1.55 -16.09 -3.49
C GLN A 28 2.68 -15.87 -4.49
N GLN A 29 2.38 -15.92 -5.79
CA GLN A 29 3.38 -15.63 -6.82
C GLN A 29 3.88 -14.19 -6.75
N ILE A 30 2.99 -13.24 -6.48
CA ILE A 30 3.36 -11.83 -6.32
C ILE A 30 4.29 -11.64 -5.12
N LEU A 31 3.96 -12.25 -4.00
CA LEU A 31 4.81 -12.19 -2.80
C LEU A 31 6.17 -12.83 -3.05
N GLN A 32 6.20 -13.97 -3.73
CA GLN A 32 7.44 -14.64 -4.07
C GLN A 32 8.32 -13.75 -4.95
N ALA A 33 7.74 -13.11 -5.96
CA ALA A 33 8.48 -12.19 -6.82
C ALA A 33 9.12 -11.06 -6.01
N GLY A 34 8.38 -10.52 -5.04
CA GLY A 34 8.92 -9.48 -4.15
C GLY A 34 10.08 -9.97 -3.29
N LEU A 35 9.99 -11.20 -2.80
CA LEU A 35 11.05 -11.79 -1.96
C LEU A 35 12.34 -12.05 -2.74
N TYR A 36 12.26 -12.22 -4.04
CA TYR A 36 13.44 -12.41 -4.89
C TYR A 36 14.11 -11.10 -5.31
N ALA A 37 13.56 -9.96 -4.91
CA ALA A 37 14.20 -8.68 -5.19
C ALA A 37 15.55 -8.58 -4.45
N PRO A 38 16.58 -7.92 -5.04
CA PRO A 38 17.87 -7.76 -4.38
C PRO A 38 17.76 -7.06 -3.04
N SER A 39 18.58 -7.49 -2.09
CA SER A 39 18.69 -6.86 -0.77
C SER A 39 20.14 -6.57 -0.43
N VAL A 40 20.37 -5.61 0.46
CA VAL A 40 21.71 -5.21 0.87
C VAL A 40 22.43 -6.39 1.53
N GLY A 41 23.56 -6.82 0.95
CA GLY A 41 24.34 -7.93 1.46
C GLY A 41 23.61 -9.26 1.50
N GLY A 42 22.52 -9.41 0.74
CA GLY A 42 21.73 -10.64 0.74
C GLY A 42 20.95 -10.88 2.02
N LYS A 43 20.80 -9.87 2.88
CA LYS A 43 20.22 -10.04 4.22
C LYS A 43 18.71 -10.20 4.24
N GLN A 44 18.03 -9.89 3.15
CA GLN A 44 16.57 -10.04 3.03
C GLN A 44 15.80 -9.47 4.24
N GLY A 45 16.19 -8.25 4.66
CA GLY A 45 15.59 -7.61 5.82
C GLY A 45 14.20 -7.01 5.59
N VAL A 46 13.65 -7.15 4.40
CA VAL A 46 12.34 -6.58 4.06
C VAL A 46 11.23 -7.49 4.54
N ILE A 47 10.24 -6.89 5.19
CA ILE A 47 9.05 -7.60 5.69
C ILE A 47 7.85 -7.09 4.91
N PHE A 48 7.02 -8.02 4.44
CA PHE A 48 5.76 -7.68 3.79
C PHE A 48 4.61 -7.85 4.77
N ALA A 49 3.84 -6.79 4.95
CA ALA A 49 2.58 -6.84 5.68
C ALA A 49 1.44 -6.76 4.69
N VAL A 50 0.53 -7.71 4.75
CA VAL A 50 -0.59 -7.81 3.82
C VAL A 50 -1.88 -7.53 4.57
N CYS A 51 -2.70 -6.64 4.04
CA CYS A 51 -4.02 -6.38 4.59
C CYS A 51 -5.09 -6.57 3.51
N GLN A 52 -6.04 -7.43 3.80
CA GLN A 52 -7.19 -7.71 2.94
C GLN A 52 -8.51 -7.33 3.60
N ASP A 53 -8.46 -6.58 4.70
CA ASP A 53 -9.63 -6.05 5.37
C ASP A 53 -10.00 -4.71 4.75
N LYS A 54 -11.21 -4.63 4.19
CA LYS A 54 -11.69 -3.45 3.48
C LYS A 54 -11.69 -2.21 4.37
N GLU A 55 -12.20 -2.34 5.59
CA GLU A 55 -12.33 -1.20 6.50
C GLU A 55 -10.96 -0.68 6.91
N VAL A 56 -10.05 -1.59 7.28
CA VAL A 56 -8.68 -1.22 7.68
C VAL A 56 -7.95 -0.54 6.52
N ASN A 57 -8.05 -1.09 5.31
CA ASN A 57 -7.42 -0.52 4.13
C ASN A 57 -7.95 0.87 3.82
N GLU A 58 -9.24 1.09 3.94
CA GLU A 58 -9.86 2.39 3.72
C GLU A 58 -9.36 3.41 4.73
N ARG A 59 -9.32 3.05 6.02
CA ARG A 59 -8.85 3.94 7.08
C ARG A 59 -7.38 4.29 6.91
N LEU A 60 -6.54 3.29 6.64
CA LEU A 60 -5.12 3.52 6.37
C LEU A 60 -4.90 4.37 5.13
N GLY A 61 -5.69 4.14 4.09
CA GLY A 61 -5.62 4.92 2.85
C GLY A 61 -5.96 6.39 3.05
N LYS A 62 -6.93 6.69 3.89
CA LYS A 62 -7.27 8.07 4.26
C LYS A 62 -6.16 8.74 5.06
N ILE A 63 -5.58 8.04 6.01
CA ILE A 63 -4.43 8.53 6.79
C ILE A 63 -3.25 8.81 5.84
N LYS A 64 -2.98 7.92 4.92
CA LYS A 64 -1.93 8.09 3.92
C LYS A 64 -2.19 9.32 3.05
N ARG A 65 -3.42 9.52 2.63
CA ARG A 65 -3.82 10.70 1.83
C ARG A 65 -3.56 11.98 2.60
N ALA A 66 -3.97 12.05 3.85
CA ALA A 66 -3.75 13.21 4.70
C ALA A 66 -2.26 13.54 4.86
N ASN A 67 -1.45 12.52 5.11
CA ASN A 67 -0.01 12.71 5.32
C ASN A 67 0.74 13.08 4.03
N SER A 68 0.18 12.75 2.87
CA SER A 68 0.79 13.08 1.58
C SER A 68 0.47 14.50 1.11
N ASN A 69 -0.50 15.15 1.74
CA ASN A 69 -0.93 16.49 1.35
C ASN A 69 -0.97 17.40 2.57
N PRO A 70 0.07 18.25 2.78
CA PRO A 70 0.15 19.13 3.94
C PRO A 70 -1.02 20.09 4.08
N HIS A 71 -1.68 20.45 2.97
CA HIS A 71 -2.84 21.34 3.00
C HIS A 71 -4.12 20.65 3.48
N MET A 72 -4.19 19.32 3.35
CA MET A 72 -5.29 18.54 3.89
C MET A 72 -4.99 18.08 5.31
N ALA A 73 -3.72 18.02 5.66
CA ALA A 73 -3.29 17.61 6.97
C ALA A 73 -3.28 18.76 7.93
N THR A 74 -4.37 18.97 8.58
CA THR A 74 -4.34 19.50 9.94
C THR A 74 -3.95 18.37 10.89
N ALA A 75 -3.09 17.50 10.44
CA ALA A 75 -2.69 16.28 11.14
C ALA A 75 -1.95 16.56 12.44
N THR A 76 -1.47 17.77 12.63
CA THR A 76 -0.97 18.24 13.91
C THR A 76 -2.02 18.15 15.02
N ASN A 77 -3.28 18.12 14.65
CA ASN A 77 -4.37 17.99 15.61
C ASN A 77 -4.67 16.54 15.98
N TYR A 78 -3.87 15.61 15.46
CA TYR A 78 -4.00 14.20 15.65
C TYR A 78 -3.66 13.68 17.00
N VAL A 79 -3.15 14.52 17.86
CA VAL A 79 -2.54 14.11 19.12
C VAL A 79 -3.55 14.01 20.24
N SER A 80 -4.76 14.46 20.03
CA SER A 80 -5.80 14.41 21.07
C SER A 80 -6.70 13.19 20.87
N ARG A 81 -6.83 12.38 21.91
CA ARG A 81 -7.75 11.25 21.92
C ARG A 81 -9.22 11.66 21.83
N GLU A 82 -9.50 12.93 22.05
CA GLU A 82 -10.87 13.49 22.05
C GLU A 82 -11.29 13.96 20.67
N GLN A 83 -10.36 14.03 19.72
CA GLN A 83 -10.67 14.45 18.37
C GLN A 83 -11.02 13.25 17.49
N PRO A 84 -11.97 13.42 16.54
CA PRO A 84 -12.25 12.39 15.57
C PRO A 84 -10.97 12.02 14.79
N SER A 85 -10.80 10.75 14.53
CA SER A 85 -9.68 10.29 13.69
C SER A 85 -9.83 10.89 12.29
N ILE A 86 -8.71 11.28 11.68
CA ILE A 86 -8.69 11.72 10.28
C ILE A 86 -9.19 10.60 9.36
N ALA A 87 -9.05 9.35 9.78
CA ALA A 87 -9.59 8.22 9.05
C ALA A 87 -11.12 8.26 8.95
N ASP A 88 -11.77 9.03 9.79
CA ASP A 88 -13.22 9.20 9.80
C ASP A 88 -13.68 10.44 9.03
N ASP A 89 -12.76 11.23 8.47
CA ASP A 89 -13.09 12.42 7.70
C ASP A 89 -13.70 12.03 6.34
N PRO A 90 -14.97 12.37 6.07
CA PRO A 90 -15.61 12.00 4.81
C PRO A 90 -15.05 12.73 3.59
N LYS A 91 -14.29 13.81 3.81
CA LYS A 91 -13.67 14.58 2.72
C LYS A 91 -12.40 13.94 2.19
N LEU A 92 -11.80 13.02 2.95
CA LEU A 92 -10.59 12.36 2.54
C LEU A 92 -10.91 11.14 1.67
N THR A 93 -10.21 11.01 0.56
CA THR A 93 -10.29 9.84 -0.31
C THR A 93 -9.22 8.84 0.07
N ASN A 94 -9.46 7.58 -0.25
CA ASN A 94 -8.52 6.50 0.01
C ASN A 94 -7.34 6.56 -0.96
N ALA A 95 -6.12 6.77 -0.45
CA ALA A 95 -4.90 6.85 -1.26
C ALA A 95 -4.54 5.51 -1.92
N PHE A 96 -5.18 4.41 -1.52
CA PHE A 96 -5.00 3.09 -2.13
C PHE A 96 -6.07 2.80 -3.20
N TYR A 97 -6.88 3.79 -3.54
CA TYR A 97 -7.91 3.69 -4.59
C TYR A 97 -8.86 2.50 -4.40
N ASP A 98 -9.18 2.21 -3.13
CA ASP A 98 -10.08 1.11 -2.73
C ASP A 98 -9.61 -0.28 -3.18
N ALA A 99 -8.29 -0.46 -3.34
CA ALA A 99 -7.73 -1.77 -3.64
C ALA A 99 -8.08 -2.77 -2.53
N PRO A 100 -8.55 -3.97 -2.88
CA PRO A 100 -8.98 -4.95 -1.88
C PRO A 100 -7.83 -5.61 -1.13
N THR A 101 -6.63 -5.61 -1.71
CA THR A 101 -5.41 -6.11 -1.07
C THR A 101 -4.37 -5.00 -1.10
N VAL A 102 -3.82 -4.68 0.06
CA VAL A 102 -2.73 -3.71 0.20
C VAL A 102 -1.52 -4.42 0.80
N ILE A 103 -0.39 -4.30 0.13
CA ILE A 103 0.87 -4.86 0.58
C ILE A 103 1.78 -3.71 0.98
N THR A 104 2.24 -3.71 2.22
CA THR A 104 3.17 -2.72 2.73
C THR A 104 4.53 -3.38 2.96
N MET A 105 5.57 -2.74 2.47
CA MET A 105 6.94 -3.22 2.66
C MET A 105 7.61 -2.44 3.77
N PHE A 106 8.21 -3.16 4.70
CA PHE A 106 8.98 -2.56 5.78
C PHE A 106 10.45 -2.98 5.64
N ALA A 107 11.34 -2.01 5.69
CA ALA A 107 12.77 -2.24 5.66
C ALA A 107 13.39 -1.73 6.97
N PRO A 108 14.49 -2.33 7.44
CA PRO A 108 15.17 -1.82 8.62
C PRO A 108 15.76 -0.44 8.34
N LYS A 109 15.82 0.40 9.38
CA LYS A 109 16.40 1.75 9.25
C LYS A 109 17.90 1.72 8.93
N LYS A 110 18.55 0.66 9.31
CA LYS A 110 20.00 0.44 9.05
C LYS A 110 20.21 -0.99 8.61
N PHE A 111 21.01 -1.15 7.60
CA PHE A 111 21.48 -2.45 7.14
C PHE A 111 22.89 -2.70 7.66
#